data_601a93a95effba009f67185e6e5eaa34
#
_entry.id   601a93a95effba009f67185e6e5eaa34
#
_cell.length_a   1.000
_cell.length_b   1.000
_cell.length_c   1.000
_cell.angle_alpha   90.00
_cell.angle_beta   90.00
_cell.angle_gamma   90.00
#
_symmetry.space_group_name_H-M   'P 1'
#
loop_
_entity.id
_entity.type
_entity.pdbx_description
1 polymer ?
#
loop_
_entity_poly.entity_id
_entity_poly.type
_entity_poly.pdbx_seq_one_letter_code
_entity_poly.pdbx_strand_id
1 'polypeptide(L)'
;VGGQRYFSNGDGNVYLVDSDIIEHFQYGLYDVLKHQTLPEVTQLTGLTVALPGGGYEITREENSGLAYSDDYVWFMDGKALDNDLTQTLLDMVTNLNLSECVDYNASDLSLYGLDAPAVTATVLDGGKAAYTLEISASEGGECYVRLSDSKMIYQRDATLSDTLRYTTYADLQPDDVILMDWDTVQSVAVTVDGEESVLTRTTEEKTDDEGTVTE
;
A
#
# COMPACT_ATOMS: atom_id res chain seq x y z
N VAL A 1 26.40 27.32 -30.61
CA VAL A 1 27.35 26.47 -31.32
C VAL A 1 27.90 25.50 -30.28
N GLY A 2 27.71 24.20 -30.44
CA GLY A 2 28.42 23.17 -29.63
C GLY A 2 28.16 23.18 -28.12
N GLY A 3 26.90 23.27 -27.66
CA GLY A 3 26.59 23.20 -26.20
C GLY A 3 26.72 24.55 -25.48
N GLN A 4 26.92 25.65 -26.21
CA GLN A 4 27.03 26.99 -25.61
C GLN A 4 25.93 27.92 -26.11
N ARG A 5 25.60 28.94 -25.29
CA ARG A 5 24.58 29.97 -25.55
C ARG A 5 25.14 31.36 -25.26
N TYR A 6 24.60 32.37 -25.94
CA TYR A 6 24.87 33.76 -25.60
C TYR A 6 23.96 34.23 -24.48
N PHE A 7 24.55 34.87 -23.50
CA PHE A 7 23.87 35.42 -22.32
C PHE A 7 24.24 36.90 -22.14
N SER A 8 23.26 37.72 -21.76
CA SER A 8 23.50 39.10 -21.34
C SER A 8 22.75 39.35 -20.02
N ASN A 9 23.45 39.93 -19.05
CA ASN A 9 22.88 40.35 -17.77
C ASN A 9 22.41 41.82 -17.79
N GLY A 10 22.39 42.46 -18.96
CA GLY A 10 21.96 43.85 -19.14
C GLY A 10 23.08 44.89 -18.90
N ASP A 11 24.32 44.48 -18.68
CA ASP A 11 25.51 45.35 -18.51
C ASP A 11 26.09 45.89 -19.83
N GLY A 12 25.45 45.55 -20.95
CA GLY A 12 25.90 45.90 -22.30
C GLY A 12 26.86 44.88 -22.92
N ASN A 13 27.25 43.85 -22.20
CA ASN A 13 28.11 42.79 -22.69
C ASN A 13 27.29 41.54 -23.04
N VAL A 14 27.87 40.73 -23.92
CA VAL A 14 27.35 39.41 -24.28
C VAL A 14 28.40 38.36 -23.94
N TYR A 15 28.01 37.43 -23.13
CA TYR A 15 28.86 36.36 -22.63
C TYR A 15 28.52 35.06 -23.35
N LEU A 16 29.50 34.24 -23.64
CA LEU A 16 29.31 32.88 -24.11
C LEU A 16 29.36 31.98 -22.88
N VAL A 17 28.24 31.32 -22.57
CA VAL A 17 28.08 30.45 -21.41
C VAL A 17 27.72 29.05 -21.84
N ASP A 18 27.99 28.07 -21.01
CA ASP A 18 27.55 26.70 -21.25
C ASP A 18 26.02 26.60 -21.17
N SER A 19 25.42 25.78 -22.03
CA SER A 19 23.95 25.68 -22.14
C SER A 19 23.28 25.13 -20.89
N ASP A 20 23.99 24.33 -20.07
CA ASP A 20 23.52 23.80 -18.79
C ASP A 20 23.15 24.90 -17.78
N ILE A 21 23.89 26.03 -17.79
CA ILE A 21 23.56 27.21 -16.97
C ILE A 21 22.18 27.75 -17.32
N ILE A 22 21.79 27.71 -18.60
CA ILE A 22 20.52 28.25 -19.09
C ILE A 22 19.37 27.29 -18.80
N GLU A 23 19.63 25.99 -18.78
CA GLU A 23 18.62 24.98 -18.45
C GLU A 23 18.00 25.23 -17.07
N HIS A 24 18.79 25.67 -16.10
CA HIS A 24 18.28 26.02 -14.76
C HIS A 24 17.30 27.20 -14.73
N PHE A 25 17.29 28.08 -15.76
CA PHE A 25 16.33 29.17 -15.89
C PHE A 25 15.04 28.77 -16.63
N GLN A 26 14.98 27.56 -17.15
CA GLN A 26 13.80 27.03 -17.82
C GLN A 26 12.82 26.33 -16.84
N TYR A 27 13.25 26.09 -15.60
CA TYR A 27 12.41 25.48 -14.60
C TYR A 27 11.20 26.35 -14.28
N GLY A 28 10.02 25.76 -14.38
CA GLY A 28 8.79 26.31 -13.86
C GLY A 28 8.68 26.08 -12.33
N LEU A 29 7.64 26.64 -11.72
CA LEU A 29 7.38 26.48 -10.29
C LEU A 29 7.32 25.00 -9.89
N TYR A 30 6.68 24.17 -10.69
CA TYR A 30 6.48 22.75 -10.41
C TYR A 30 7.76 21.91 -10.51
N ASP A 31 8.74 22.36 -11.32
CA ASP A 31 10.04 21.68 -11.46
C ASP A 31 10.94 21.86 -10.22
N VAL A 32 10.69 22.94 -9.45
CA VAL A 32 11.48 23.29 -8.24
C VAL A 32 10.68 23.13 -6.96
N LEU A 33 9.42 22.69 -7.07
CA LEU A 33 8.55 22.48 -5.92
C LEU A 33 9.08 21.33 -5.05
N LYS A 34 9.11 21.57 -3.74
CA LYS A 34 9.35 20.49 -2.79
C LYS A 34 8.07 19.68 -2.65
N HIS A 35 8.05 18.49 -3.25
CA HIS A 35 6.95 17.54 -3.11
C HIS A 35 6.80 17.08 -1.65
N GLN A 36 5.58 16.73 -1.29
CA GLN A 36 5.31 16.07 -0.01
C GLN A 36 5.82 14.62 -0.07
N THR A 37 6.17 14.11 1.09
CA THR A 37 6.39 12.68 1.32
C THR A 37 5.31 12.18 2.25
N LEU A 38 4.94 10.92 2.12
CA LEU A 38 4.06 10.29 3.09
C LEU A 38 4.75 10.30 4.47
N PRO A 39 3.97 10.46 5.57
CA PRO A 39 4.48 10.19 6.91
C PRO A 39 5.05 8.78 7.01
N GLU A 40 6.13 8.63 7.76
CA GLU A 40 6.76 7.33 8.00
C GLU A 40 5.81 6.43 8.81
N VAL A 41 5.66 5.18 8.36
CA VAL A 41 4.92 4.13 9.05
C VAL A 41 5.93 3.12 9.59
N THR A 42 6.01 3.02 10.90
CA THR A 42 7.00 2.16 11.58
C THR A 42 6.43 0.81 11.97
N GLN A 43 5.15 0.76 12.26
CA GLN A 43 4.42 -0.45 12.63
C GLN A 43 3.05 -0.45 11.95
N LEU A 44 3.02 -0.86 10.68
CA LEU A 44 1.78 -0.96 9.93
C LEU A 44 0.84 -1.97 10.60
N THR A 45 -0.33 -1.50 11.04
CA THR A 45 -1.32 -2.30 11.75
C THR A 45 -2.66 -2.40 11.02
N GLY A 46 -2.86 -1.64 9.96
CA GLY A 46 -4.07 -1.73 9.18
C GLY A 46 -4.27 -0.64 8.15
N LEU A 47 -5.32 -0.80 7.38
CA LEU A 47 -5.83 0.12 6.38
C LEU A 47 -7.35 0.19 6.48
N THR A 48 -7.90 1.38 6.70
CA THR A 48 -9.34 1.61 6.60
C THR A 48 -9.64 2.31 5.28
N VAL A 49 -10.49 1.71 4.47
CA VAL A 49 -10.95 2.28 3.19
C VAL A 49 -12.43 2.62 3.31
N ALA A 50 -12.75 3.92 3.30
CA ALA A 50 -14.11 4.41 3.26
C ALA A 50 -14.49 4.80 1.82
N LEU A 51 -15.67 4.35 1.39
CA LEU A 51 -16.26 4.59 0.07
C LEU A 51 -17.64 5.24 0.26
N PRO A 52 -18.21 5.94 -0.74
CA PRO A 52 -19.55 6.57 -0.63
C PRO A 52 -20.68 5.61 -0.23
N GLY A 53 -20.55 4.32 -0.50
CA GLY A 53 -21.57 3.30 -0.20
C GLY A 53 -21.18 2.28 0.87
N GLY A 54 -20.09 2.49 1.59
CA GLY A 54 -19.57 1.52 2.57
C GLY A 54 -18.06 1.60 2.68
N GLY A 55 -17.38 0.46 2.66
CA GLY A 55 -15.92 0.38 2.73
C GLY A 55 -15.49 -0.94 3.36
N TYR A 56 -14.21 -1.05 3.66
CA TYR A 56 -13.63 -2.21 4.31
C TYR A 56 -12.47 -1.79 5.21
N GLU A 57 -12.12 -2.66 6.12
CA GLU A 57 -10.99 -2.50 7.01
C GLU A 57 -10.10 -3.74 6.94
N ILE A 58 -8.81 -3.53 6.77
CA ILE A 58 -7.79 -4.55 6.86
C ILE A 58 -7.05 -4.31 8.17
N THR A 59 -7.01 -5.32 9.02
CA THR A 59 -6.35 -5.27 10.32
C THR A 59 -5.25 -6.32 10.41
N ARG A 60 -4.18 -5.98 11.11
CA ARG A 60 -3.16 -6.94 11.49
C ARG A 60 -3.46 -7.47 12.89
N GLU A 61 -3.50 -8.78 13.02
CA GLU A 61 -3.68 -9.46 14.29
C GLU A 61 -2.45 -10.31 14.61
N GLU A 62 -2.06 -10.34 15.86
CA GLU A 62 -1.06 -11.31 16.31
C GLU A 62 -1.72 -12.69 16.37
N ASN A 63 -1.07 -13.70 15.80
CA ASN A 63 -1.60 -15.06 15.72
C ASN A 63 -1.52 -15.83 17.06
N SER A 64 -1.48 -15.13 18.19
CA SER A 64 -1.40 -15.76 19.51
C SER A 64 -2.73 -16.40 19.89
N GLY A 65 -2.82 -17.71 19.72
CA GLY A 65 -3.97 -18.51 20.13
C GLY A 65 -5.05 -18.70 19.06
N LEU A 66 -4.81 -18.24 17.83
CA LEU A 66 -5.64 -18.58 16.68
C LEU A 66 -5.22 -19.95 16.13
N ALA A 67 -6.19 -20.70 15.59
CA ALA A 67 -5.92 -21.97 14.92
C ALA A 67 -5.40 -21.81 13.47
N TYR A 68 -4.88 -20.63 13.14
CA TYR A 68 -4.31 -20.33 11.83
C TYR A 68 -2.79 -20.49 11.86
N SER A 69 -2.21 -20.78 10.70
CA SER A 69 -0.77 -20.68 10.51
C SER A 69 -0.26 -19.25 10.82
N ASP A 70 0.96 -19.13 11.33
CA ASP A 70 1.65 -17.84 11.51
C ASP A 70 1.83 -17.06 10.20
N ASP A 71 1.56 -17.71 9.06
CA ASP A 71 1.57 -17.09 7.73
C ASP A 71 0.39 -16.13 7.50
N TYR A 72 -0.68 -16.22 8.31
CA TYR A 72 -1.87 -15.36 8.17
C TYR A 72 -1.94 -14.33 9.29
N VAL A 73 -1.48 -13.12 8.99
CA VAL A 73 -1.46 -12.00 9.95
C VAL A 73 -2.41 -10.87 9.60
N TRP A 74 -2.98 -10.86 8.38
CA TRP A 74 -3.92 -9.86 7.91
C TRP A 74 -5.34 -10.41 7.85
N PHE A 75 -6.31 -9.58 8.21
CA PHE A 75 -7.71 -9.96 8.31
C PHE A 75 -8.65 -8.88 7.77
N MET A 76 -9.76 -9.29 7.17
CA MET A 76 -10.89 -8.45 6.77
C MET A 76 -12.16 -9.08 7.33
N ASP A 77 -12.90 -8.34 8.17
CA ASP A 77 -14.11 -8.83 8.84
C ASP A 77 -13.88 -10.16 9.62
N GLY A 78 -12.72 -10.31 10.24
CA GLY A 78 -12.33 -11.51 10.99
C GLY A 78 -11.98 -12.73 10.15
N LYS A 79 -11.87 -12.57 8.83
CA LYS A 79 -11.43 -13.61 7.90
C LYS A 79 -10.00 -13.36 7.49
N ALA A 80 -9.18 -14.42 7.53
CA ALA A 80 -7.78 -14.35 7.11
C ALA A 80 -7.65 -13.96 5.63
N LEU A 81 -6.63 -13.19 5.34
CA LEU A 81 -6.24 -12.75 4.00
C LEU A 81 -4.91 -13.39 3.61
N ASP A 82 -4.71 -13.54 2.30
CA ASP A 82 -3.40 -13.86 1.74
C ASP A 82 -2.42 -12.70 2.02
N ASN A 83 -1.25 -13.01 2.56
CA ASN A 83 -0.28 -12.00 2.97
C ASN A 83 0.32 -11.25 1.80
N ASP A 84 0.66 -11.92 0.70
CA ASP A 84 1.34 -11.32 -0.44
C ASP A 84 0.38 -10.41 -1.22
N LEU A 85 -0.86 -10.86 -1.44
CA LEU A 85 -1.90 -10.05 -2.06
C LEU A 85 -2.24 -8.83 -1.21
N THR A 86 -2.37 -9.04 0.10
CA THR A 86 -2.65 -7.94 1.04
C THR A 86 -1.49 -6.95 1.11
N GLN A 87 -0.24 -7.42 1.17
CA GLN A 87 0.93 -6.54 1.17
C GLN A 87 1.00 -5.71 -0.11
N THR A 88 0.69 -6.31 -1.26
CA THR A 88 0.63 -5.59 -2.54
C THR A 88 -0.38 -4.44 -2.49
N LEU A 89 -1.57 -4.66 -1.92
CA LEU A 89 -2.57 -3.62 -1.74
C LEU A 89 -2.10 -2.51 -0.77
N LEU A 90 -1.51 -2.91 0.35
CA LEU A 90 -1.00 -1.98 1.36
C LEU A 90 0.15 -1.11 0.81
N ASP A 91 1.01 -1.69 0.00
CA ASP A 91 2.13 -0.99 -0.63
C ASP A 91 1.67 0.13 -1.59
N MET A 92 0.49 0.01 -2.21
CA MET A 92 -0.07 1.06 -3.06
C MET A 92 -0.31 2.37 -2.29
N VAL A 93 -0.61 2.29 -1.00
CA VAL A 93 -0.89 3.46 -0.15
C VAL A 93 0.31 3.84 0.72
N THR A 94 1.17 2.90 1.13
CA THR A 94 2.31 3.16 2.01
C THR A 94 3.56 3.58 1.24
N ASN A 95 3.72 3.14 0.00
CA ASN A 95 4.84 3.46 -0.89
C ASN A 95 4.43 4.41 -2.04
N LEU A 96 3.30 5.13 -1.87
CA LEU A 96 2.80 6.04 -2.89
C LEU A 96 3.79 7.19 -3.13
N ASN A 97 4.23 7.34 -4.37
CA ASN A 97 5.08 8.44 -4.76
C ASN A 97 4.23 9.68 -5.11
N LEU A 98 4.49 10.79 -4.42
CA LEU A 98 3.83 12.08 -4.62
C LEU A 98 4.71 13.02 -5.45
N SER A 99 5.05 12.64 -6.70
CA SER A 99 5.96 13.40 -7.57
C SER A 99 5.27 14.25 -8.63
N GLU A 100 4.05 13.93 -9.04
CA GLU A 100 3.30 14.65 -10.08
C GLU A 100 2.30 15.61 -9.46
N CYS A 101 2.79 16.72 -8.92
CA CYS A 101 1.95 17.74 -8.34
C CYS A 101 1.27 18.57 -9.46
N VAL A 102 -0.05 18.59 -9.49
CA VAL A 102 -0.84 19.36 -10.46
C VAL A 102 -1.39 20.67 -9.90
N ASP A 103 -1.56 20.75 -8.57
CA ASP A 103 -1.88 21.99 -7.86
C ASP A 103 -1.20 21.96 -6.48
N TYR A 104 -0.35 22.94 -6.23
CA TYR A 104 0.40 23.03 -4.96
C TYR A 104 -0.38 23.73 -3.85
N ASN A 105 -1.48 24.41 -4.17
CA ASN A 105 -2.28 25.18 -3.21
C ASN A 105 -3.76 25.23 -3.62
N ALA A 106 -4.35 24.08 -3.85
CA ALA A 106 -5.73 23.96 -4.29
C ALA A 106 -6.70 24.71 -3.35
N SER A 107 -7.53 25.54 -3.95
CA SER A 107 -8.59 26.28 -3.26
C SER A 107 -9.98 25.72 -3.55
N ASP A 108 -10.13 24.97 -4.64
CA ASP A 108 -11.36 24.33 -5.07
C ASP A 108 -11.08 22.84 -5.37
N LEU A 109 -11.48 21.98 -4.45
CA LEU A 109 -11.29 20.54 -4.57
C LEU A 109 -12.23 19.90 -5.59
N SER A 110 -13.33 20.58 -5.98
CA SER A 110 -14.29 20.05 -6.95
C SER A 110 -13.70 19.93 -8.36
N LEU A 111 -12.67 20.73 -8.67
CA LEU A 111 -11.93 20.64 -9.93
C LEU A 111 -11.19 19.30 -10.11
N TYR A 112 -10.95 18.62 -9.01
CA TYR A 112 -10.21 17.35 -8.95
C TYR A 112 -11.10 16.20 -8.47
N GLY A 113 -12.41 16.44 -8.25
CA GLY A 113 -13.32 15.43 -7.68
C GLY A 113 -12.97 15.02 -6.25
N LEU A 114 -12.30 15.91 -5.49
CA LEU A 114 -11.86 15.68 -4.12
C LEU A 114 -12.69 16.42 -3.07
N ASP A 115 -13.71 17.16 -3.49
CA ASP A 115 -14.77 17.70 -2.61
C ASP A 115 -15.71 16.60 -2.09
N ALA A 116 -15.81 15.48 -2.85
CA ALA A 116 -16.48 14.25 -2.48
C ALA A 116 -15.61 13.06 -2.96
N PRO A 117 -14.53 12.72 -2.24
CA PRO A 117 -13.58 11.72 -2.70
C PRO A 117 -14.24 10.36 -2.88
N ALA A 118 -13.87 9.65 -3.94
CA ALA A 118 -14.37 8.30 -4.21
C ALA A 118 -13.78 7.27 -3.24
N VAL A 119 -12.58 7.57 -2.71
CA VAL A 119 -11.88 6.75 -1.70
C VAL A 119 -11.30 7.67 -0.64
N THR A 120 -11.50 7.29 0.61
CA THR A 120 -10.74 7.83 1.76
C THR A 120 -10.00 6.67 2.39
N ALA A 121 -8.69 6.63 2.21
CA ALA A 121 -7.83 5.55 2.70
C ALA A 121 -7.01 6.05 3.90
N THR A 122 -7.25 5.47 5.09
CA THR A 122 -6.53 5.78 6.32
C THR A 122 -5.57 4.65 6.67
N VAL A 123 -4.29 4.96 6.69
CA VAL A 123 -3.22 4.03 7.09
C VAL A 123 -3.04 4.09 8.60
N LEU A 124 -2.97 2.91 9.23
CA LEU A 124 -2.85 2.76 10.68
C LEU A 124 -1.43 2.34 11.07
N ASP A 125 -0.81 3.07 11.99
CA ASP A 125 0.49 2.77 12.61
C ASP A 125 0.32 2.60 14.11
N GLY A 126 0.65 1.42 14.64
CA GLY A 126 0.46 1.10 16.04
C GLY A 126 -1.00 1.27 16.52
N GLY A 127 -1.97 0.98 15.66
CA GLY A 127 -3.41 1.11 15.94
C GLY A 127 -3.95 2.54 15.91
N LYS A 128 -3.19 3.52 15.39
CA LYS A 128 -3.61 4.92 15.24
C LYS A 128 -3.48 5.35 13.79
N ALA A 129 -4.31 6.31 13.38
CA ALA A 129 -4.17 6.90 12.06
C ALA A 129 -2.82 7.61 11.93
N ALA A 130 -1.99 7.14 10.98
CA ALA A 130 -0.74 7.79 10.60
C ALA A 130 -1.03 8.94 9.64
N TYR A 131 -1.82 8.68 8.62
CA TYR A 131 -2.30 9.67 7.65
C TYR A 131 -3.53 9.14 6.91
N THR A 132 -4.20 10.06 6.21
CA THR A 132 -5.34 9.75 5.38
C THR A 132 -5.12 10.31 3.98
N LEU A 133 -5.34 9.48 2.97
CA LEU A 133 -5.37 9.85 1.56
C LEU A 133 -6.82 10.04 1.12
N GLU A 134 -7.10 11.12 0.42
CA GLU A 134 -8.34 11.33 -0.31
C GLU A 134 -8.06 11.19 -1.80
N ILE A 135 -8.82 10.34 -2.48
CA ILE A 135 -8.58 9.93 -3.85
C ILE A 135 -9.88 10.11 -4.64
N SER A 136 -9.79 10.75 -5.80
CA SER A 136 -10.93 10.94 -6.70
C SER A 136 -11.32 9.62 -7.39
N ALA A 137 -12.48 9.62 -8.02
CA ALA A 137 -12.80 8.60 -9.02
C ALA A 137 -11.80 8.68 -10.18
N SER A 138 -11.55 7.54 -10.82
CA SER A 138 -10.74 7.48 -12.04
C SER A 138 -11.50 8.08 -13.22
N GLU A 139 -10.80 8.91 -14.00
CA GLU A 139 -11.30 9.47 -15.25
C GLU A 139 -10.16 9.53 -16.27
N GLY A 140 -10.40 9.06 -17.49
CA GLY A 140 -9.42 9.12 -18.56
C GLY A 140 -8.13 8.31 -18.31
N GLY A 141 -8.13 7.34 -17.39
CA GLY A 141 -6.96 6.56 -17.02
C GLY A 141 -6.16 7.14 -15.85
N GLU A 142 -6.65 8.20 -15.22
CA GLU A 142 -5.98 8.94 -14.15
C GLU A 142 -6.90 9.15 -12.96
N CYS A 143 -6.33 9.43 -11.80
CA CYS A 143 -7.04 9.90 -10.60
C CYS A 143 -6.20 10.98 -9.90
N TYR A 144 -6.85 11.74 -9.04
CA TYR A 144 -6.17 12.73 -8.19
C TYR A 144 -6.14 12.25 -6.75
N VAL A 145 -5.03 12.55 -6.07
CA VAL A 145 -4.81 12.16 -4.69
C VAL A 145 -4.22 13.32 -3.90
N ARG A 146 -4.61 13.43 -2.62
CA ARG A 146 -3.99 14.32 -1.65
C ARG A 146 -3.93 13.67 -0.26
N LEU A 147 -3.03 14.16 0.58
CA LEU A 147 -3.15 13.99 2.02
C LEU A 147 -4.30 14.86 2.52
N SER A 148 -5.15 14.34 3.40
CA SER A 148 -6.37 15.03 3.86
C SER A 148 -6.11 16.39 4.52
N ASP A 149 -4.92 16.57 5.12
CA ASP A 149 -4.46 17.80 5.75
C ASP A 149 -3.68 18.74 4.81
N SER A 150 -3.55 18.39 3.53
CA SER A 150 -2.77 19.12 2.53
C SER A 150 -3.65 19.81 1.50
N LYS A 151 -3.10 20.87 0.90
CA LYS A 151 -3.67 21.53 -0.27
C LYS A 151 -3.00 21.13 -1.58
N MET A 152 -1.95 20.28 -1.51
CA MET A 152 -1.26 19.81 -2.69
C MET A 152 -2.00 18.63 -3.30
N ILE A 153 -2.29 18.74 -4.60
CA ILE A 153 -2.97 17.70 -5.38
C ILE A 153 -1.96 17.05 -6.30
N TYR A 154 -1.98 15.74 -6.33
CA TYR A 154 -1.12 14.92 -7.16
C TYR A 154 -1.95 14.09 -8.13
N GLN A 155 -1.44 13.90 -9.33
CA GLN A 155 -2.03 13.02 -10.34
C GLN A 155 -1.40 11.64 -10.25
N ARG A 156 -2.22 10.60 -10.37
CA ARG A 156 -1.81 9.20 -10.33
C ARG A 156 -2.56 8.40 -11.39
N ASP A 157 -2.02 7.24 -11.71
CA ASP A 157 -2.70 6.26 -12.55
C ASP A 157 -4.03 5.81 -11.91
N ALA A 158 -5.04 5.56 -12.73
CA ALA A 158 -6.38 5.13 -12.32
C ALA A 158 -6.37 3.88 -11.43
N THR A 159 -5.35 3.01 -11.59
CA THR A 159 -5.20 1.76 -10.84
C THR A 159 -5.27 2.00 -9.33
N LEU A 160 -4.72 3.12 -8.83
CA LEU A 160 -4.79 3.45 -7.40
C LEU A 160 -6.25 3.56 -6.92
N SER A 161 -7.05 4.37 -7.60
CA SER A 161 -8.47 4.57 -7.26
C SER A 161 -9.27 3.29 -7.47
N ASP A 162 -9.10 2.65 -8.62
CA ASP A 162 -9.91 1.50 -9.02
C ASP A 162 -9.62 0.28 -8.14
N THR A 163 -8.37 -0.02 -7.83
CA THR A 163 -8.01 -1.12 -6.93
C THR A 163 -8.65 -0.90 -5.55
N LEU A 164 -8.47 0.27 -4.93
CA LEU A 164 -9.03 0.52 -3.61
C LEU A 164 -10.57 0.51 -3.59
N ARG A 165 -11.24 0.90 -4.68
CA ARG A 165 -12.70 0.93 -4.77
C ARG A 165 -13.33 -0.43 -4.97
N TYR A 166 -12.68 -1.31 -5.71
CA TYR A 166 -13.27 -2.56 -6.16
C TYR A 166 -12.71 -3.78 -5.45
N THR A 167 -11.69 -3.64 -4.59
CA THR A 167 -11.16 -4.73 -3.77
C THR A 167 -12.25 -5.28 -2.86
N THR A 168 -12.38 -6.58 -2.87
CA THR A 168 -13.28 -7.37 -2.03
C THR A 168 -12.47 -8.45 -1.29
N TYR A 169 -13.10 -9.11 -0.31
CA TYR A 169 -12.48 -10.26 0.35
C TYR A 169 -12.05 -11.35 -0.66
N ALA A 170 -12.85 -11.58 -1.72
CA ALA A 170 -12.54 -12.61 -2.70
C ALA A 170 -11.24 -12.35 -3.50
N ASP A 171 -10.82 -11.08 -3.59
CA ASP A 171 -9.59 -10.70 -4.28
C ASP A 171 -8.34 -10.88 -3.40
N LEU A 172 -8.53 -11.01 -2.09
CA LEU A 172 -7.47 -11.12 -1.09
C LEU A 172 -7.53 -12.42 -0.28
N GLN A 173 -8.50 -13.30 -0.55
CA GLN A 173 -8.65 -14.54 0.20
C GLN A 173 -7.48 -15.50 -0.08
N PRO A 174 -7.03 -16.28 0.91
CA PRO A 174 -6.05 -17.32 0.70
C PRO A 174 -6.56 -18.39 -0.27
N ASP A 175 -5.66 -18.95 -1.05
CA ASP A 175 -5.93 -20.12 -1.91
C ASP A 175 -6.08 -21.42 -1.11
N ASP A 176 -5.57 -21.44 0.13
CA ASP A 176 -5.64 -22.59 1.00
C ASP A 176 -7.07 -22.87 1.49
N VAL A 177 -7.51 -24.11 1.36
CA VAL A 177 -8.83 -24.56 1.84
C VAL A 177 -8.87 -24.65 3.36
N ILE A 178 -7.73 -24.92 4.01
CA ILE A 178 -7.60 -25.10 5.45
C ILE A 178 -6.45 -24.24 5.95
N LEU A 179 -6.78 -23.21 6.73
CA LEU A 179 -5.84 -22.20 7.24
C LEU A 179 -5.28 -22.54 8.63
N MET A 180 -5.24 -23.83 9.00
CA MET A 180 -4.75 -24.21 10.32
C MET A 180 -3.23 -24.36 10.33
N ASP A 181 -2.64 -24.11 11.47
CA ASP A 181 -1.24 -24.43 11.74
C ASP A 181 -1.09 -25.96 11.87
N TRP A 182 -0.53 -26.58 10.83
CA TRP A 182 -0.31 -28.01 10.76
C TRP A 182 0.62 -28.54 11.84
N ASP A 183 1.49 -27.70 12.41
CA ASP A 183 2.38 -28.11 13.51
C ASP A 183 1.62 -28.33 14.80
N THR A 184 0.45 -27.75 14.97
CA THR A 184 -0.43 -27.95 16.12
C THR A 184 -1.39 -29.13 15.97
N VAL A 185 -1.54 -29.68 14.74
CA VAL A 185 -2.48 -30.78 14.46
C VAL A 185 -1.97 -32.08 15.02
N GLN A 186 -2.75 -32.71 15.91
CA GLN A 186 -2.46 -34.00 16.52
C GLN A 186 -3.09 -35.17 15.76
N SER A 187 -4.25 -34.96 15.16
CA SER A 187 -4.94 -35.99 14.38
C SER A 187 -5.85 -35.38 13.33
N VAL A 188 -6.05 -36.09 12.23
CA VAL A 188 -7.00 -35.78 11.16
C VAL A 188 -7.92 -36.97 10.96
N ALA A 189 -9.24 -36.75 11.09
CA ALA A 189 -10.25 -37.74 10.75
C ALA A 189 -10.87 -37.39 9.39
N VAL A 190 -10.89 -38.35 8.49
CA VAL A 190 -11.49 -38.20 7.14
C VAL A 190 -12.57 -39.25 6.99
N THR A 191 -13.79 -38.81 6.67
CA THR A 191 -14.93 -39.68 6.38
C THR A 191 -15.24 -39.64 4.90
N VAL A 192 -15.18 -40.78 4.24
CA VAL A 192 -15.55 -40.95 2.80
C VAL A 192 -16.55 -42.09 2.69
N ASP A 193 -17.69 -41.84 2.07
CA ASP A 193 -18.79 -42.80 1.90
C ASP A 193 -19.26 -43.45 3.19
N GLY A 194 -19.13 -42.77 4.34
CA GLY A 194 -19.50 -43.26 5.66
C GLY A 194 -18.44 -44.09 6.37
N GLU A 195 -17.27 -44.31 5.77
CA GLU A 195 -16.11 -44.92 6.39
C GLU A 195 -15.17 -43.82 6.92
N GLU A 196 -14.83 -43.90 8.20
CA GLU A 196 -13.89 -42.97 8.86
C GLU A 196 -12.48 -43.56 8.89
N SER A 197 -11.52 -42.72 8.51
CA SER A 197 -10.08 -43.00 8.63
C SER A 197 -9.46 -41.91 9.49
N VAL A 198 -8.70 -42.29 10.52
CA VAL A 198 -8.00 -41.35 11.42
C VAL A 198 -6.50 -41.50 11.25
N LEU A 199 -5.85 -40.37 10.92
CA LEU A 199 -4.41 -40.23 10.92
C LEU A 199 -4.01 -39.50 12.20
N THR A 200 -3.07 -40.08 12.96
CA THR A 200 -2.58 -39.48 14.20
C THR A 200 -1.07 -39.21 14.07
N ARG A 201 -0.66 -38.00 14.45
CA ARG A 201 0.75 -37.62 14.49
C ARG A 201 1.43 -38.38 15.64
N THR A 202 2.53 -39.04 15.34
CA THR A 202 3.43 -39.63 16.34
C THR A 202 4.77 -38.98 16.21
N THR A 203 5.29 -38.46 17.34
CA THR A 203 6.65 -37.91 17.43
C THR A 203 7.56 -39.01 17.95
N GLU A 204 8.62 -39.32 17.23
CA GLU A 204 9.68 -40.21 17.69
C GLU A 204 10.91 -39.37 18.03
N GLU A 205 11.33 -39.40 19.29
CA GLU A 205 12.60 -38.80 19.67
C GLU A 205 13.76 -39.66 19.08
N LYS A 206 14.55 -39.05 18.21
CA LYS A 206 15.80 -39.63 17.73
C LYS A 206 16.96 -39.03 18.50
N THR A 207 17.72 -39.87 19.17
CA THR A 207 19.01 -39.48 19.76
C THR A 207 20.10 -39.83 18.75
N ASP A 208 20.90 -38.83 18.35
CA ASP A 208 22.04 -39.05 17.50
C ASP A 208 23.22 -39.72 18.29
N ASP A 209 24.28 -40.12 17.57
CA ASP A 209 25.45 -40.76 18.18
C ASP A 209 26.23 -39.81 19.12
N GLU A 210 25.91 -38.52 19.14
CA GLU A 210 26.49 -37.51 20.05
C GLU A 210 25.59 -37.19 21.24
N GLY A 211 24.44 -37.87 21.35
CA GLY A 211 23.49 -37.73 22.47
C GLY A 211 22.54 -36.50 22.36
N THR A 212 22.45 -35.88 21.18
CA THR A 212 21.51 -34.80 20.93
C THR A 212 20.14 -35.37 20.56
N VAL A 213 19.12 -34.98 21.27
CA VAL A 213 17.73 -35.39 21.00
C VAL A 213 17.12 -34.43 19.97
N THR A 214 16.64 -34.96 18.84
CA THR A 214 15.85 -34.22 17.81
C THR A 214 14.46 -34.84 17.72
N GLU A 215 13.43 -33.96 17.73
CA GLU A 215 12.03 -34.34 17.48
C GLU A 215 11.76 -34.46 15.98
#